data_8aab0213ad68b9dbc8b1f13fb136bc66
#
_entry.id   8aab0213ad68b9dbc8b1f13fb136bc66
#
_cell.length_a   1.000
_cell.length_b   1.000
_cell.length_c   1.000
_cell.angle_alpha   90.00
_cell.angle_beta   90.00
_cell.angle_gamma   90.00
#
_symmetry.space_group_name_H-M   'P 1'
#
loop_
_entity.id
_entity.type
_entity.pdbx_description
1 polymer ?
#
loop_
_entity_poly.entity_id
_entity_poly.type
_entity_poly.pdbx_seq_one_letter_code
_entity_poly.pdbx_strand_id
1 'polypeptide(L)'
;ERQDLVAEWQLRDAAHIAAVSRVPAKRDYAAEAANTTRLAAIDVRIAEIDNRLAAEFPDYAALARPAPLSLADAQAALRDDEALILFLDTPEWKPTPEETFIWVVTKTQMRWVRSQFGKPALTREVAALRCGLDATSWRDEGRLRCAELLKIAPDKAPAGVQPLPFDLTRAHALYKALFGQIEDLIQGKHLLLVPSGQLTQLPFQVLVTAAPTRGDYMSV
;
A
#
# COMPACT_ATOMS: atom_id res chain seq x y z
N GLU A 1 -19.23 -17.35 17.13
CA GLU A 1 -18.89 -16.77 18.44
C GLU A 1 -17.78 -15.70 18.33
N ARG A 2 -16.56 -16.04 17.79
CA ARG A 2 -15.45 -15.06 17.71
C ARG A 2 -15.80 -13.82 16.87
N GLN A 3 -16.40 -14.03 15.69
CA GLN A 3 -16.81 -12.93 14.81
C GLN A 3 -17.87 -12.03 15.46
N ASP A 4 -18.80 -12.63 16.18
CA ASP A 4 -19.85 -11.89 16.88
C ASP A 4 -19.28 -11.04 18.02
N LEU A 5 -18.29 -11.59 18.75
CA LEU A 5 -17.57 -10.87 19.78
C LEU A 5 -16.75 -9.69 19.21
N VAL A 6 -16.09 -9.86 18.07
CA VAL A 6 -15.37 -8.77 17.38
C VAL A 6 -16.35 -7.69 16.94
N ALA A 7 -17.49 -8.06 16.38
CA ALA A 7 -18.51 -7.09 15.97
C ALA A 7 -19.09 -6.33 17.20
N GLU A 8 -19.37 -7.03 18.30
CA GLU A 8 -19.80 -6.42 19.55
C GLU A 8 -18.73 -5.47 20.09
N TRP A 9 -17.46 -5.89 20.07
CA TRP A 9 -16.34 -5.05 20.52
C TRP A 9 -16.25 -3.74 19.74
N GLN A 10 -16.30 -3.79 18.41
CA GLN A 10 -16.24 -2.60 17.56
C GLN A 10 -17.38 -1.62 17.84
N LEU A 11 -18.62 -2.12 18.02
CA LEU A 11 -19.76 -1.28 18.35
C LEU A 11 -19.61 -0.60 19.73
N ARG A 12 -19.09 -1.34 20.71
CA ARG A 12 -18.87 -0.84 22.08
C ARG A 12 -17.72 0.13 22.15
N ASP A 13 -16.63 -0.09 21.42
CA ASP A 13 -15.49 0.81 21.34
C ASP A 13 -15.88 2.14 20.71
N ALA A 14 -16.63 2.11 19.61
CA ALA A 14 -17.17 3.32 18.98
C ALA A 14 -18.10 4.09 19.96
N ALA A 15 -18.95 3.38 20.72
CA ALA A 15 -19.80 3.99 21.74
C ALA A 15 -18.97 4.56 22.90
N HIS A 16 -17.88 3.91 23.31
CA HIS A 16 -16.95 4.41 24.32
C HIS A 16 -16.29 5.72 23.88
N ILE A 17 -15.73 5.74 22.68
CA ILE A 17 -15.12 6.94 22.10
C ILE A 17 -16.12 8.10 22.06
N ALA A 18 -17.35 7.84 21.62
CA ALA A 18 -18.41 8.84 21.59
C ALA A 18 -18.81 9.35 22.98
N ALA A 19 -18.81 8.47 23.99
CA ALA A 19 -19.16 8.82 25.37
C ALA A 19 -18.07 9.69 26.02
N VAL A 20 -16.79 9.29 25.92
CA VAL A 20 -15.67 10.04 26.54
C VAL A 20 -15.40 11.37 25.84
N SER A 21 -15.85 11.54 24.61
CA SER A 21 -15.75 12.79 23.85
C SER A 21 -16.80 13.84 24.27
N ARG A 22 -17.76 13.48 25.11
CA ARG A 22 -18.78 14.41 25.60
C ARG A 22 -18.21 15.35 26.70
N VAL A 23 -18.81 16.53 26.84
CA VAL A 23 -18.46 17.42 27.94
C VAL A 23 -18.78 16.74 29.29
N PRO A 24 -17.96 16.91 30.33
CA PRO A 24 -18.09 16.19 31.62
C PRO A 24 -19.50 16.16 32.21
N ALA A 25 -20.23 17.27 32.12
CA ALA A 25 -21.60 17.39 32.63
C ALA A 25 -22.66 16.55 31.90
N LYS A 26 -22.31 15.99 30.70
CA LYS A 26 -23.19 15.15 29.88
C LYS A 26 -22.71 13.69 29.80
N ARG A 27 -21.70 13.34 30.59
CA ARG A 27 -21.15 11.99 30.64
C ARG A 27 -21.89 11.14 31.66
N ASP A 28 -22.15 9.88 31.28
CA ASP A 28 -22.65 8.84 32.17
C ASP A 28 -21.49 7.91 32.56
N TYR A 29 -20.83 8.25 33.66
CA TYR A 29 -19.66 7.50 34.12
C TYR A 29 -19.99 6.04 34.49
N ALA A 30 -21.22 5.76 34.95
CA ALA A 30 -21.64 4.41 35.28
C ALA A 30 -21.77 3.55 34.00
N ALA A 31 -22.42 4.09 32.98
CA ALA A 31 -22.53 3.44 31.69
C ALA A 31 -21.16 3.25 30.99
N GLU A 32 -20.27 4.23 31.10
CA GLU A 32 -18.90 4.15 30.58
C GLU A 32 -18.10 3.05 31.29
N ALA A 33 -18.16 2.95 32.62
CA ALA A 33 -17.50 1.90 33.38
C ALA A 33 -18.05 0.52 33.04
N ALA A 34 -19.37 0.37 32.92
CA ALA A 34 -19.98 -0.89 32.51
C ALA A 34 -19.55 -1.32 31.10
N ASN A 35 -19.46 -0.35 30.18
CA ASN A 35 -18.99 -0.62 28.81
C ASN A 35 -17.51 -1.03 28.78
N THR A 36 -16.65 -0.37 29.55
CA THR A 36 -15.22 -0.72 29.69
C THR A 36 -15.05 -2.14 30.26
N THR A 37 -15.85 -2.48 31.29
CA THR A 37 -15.83 -3.84 31.86
C THR A 37 -16.24 -4.89 30.83
N ARG A 38 -17.26 -4.59 30.01
CA ARG A 38 -17.70 -5.51 28.96
C ARG A 38 -16.67 -5.65 27.85
N LEU A 39 -16.01 -4.56 27.42
CA LEU A 39 -14.89 -4.61 26.45
C LEU A 39 -13.77 -5.52 26.95
N ALA A 40 -13.35 -5.35 28.21
CA ALA A 40 -12.32 -6.22 28.81
C ALA A 40 -12.73 -7.71 28.84
N ALA A 41 -14.00 -7.99 29.16
CA ALA A 41 -14.50 -9.37 29.13
C ALA A 41 -14.53 -9.97 27.73
N ILE A 42 -14.83 -9.18 26.71
CA ILE A 42 -14.78 -9.61 25.30
C ILE A 42 -13.33 -9.90 24.91
N ASP A 43 -12.36 -9.04 25.26
CA ASP A 43 -10.95 -9.24 24.97
C ASP A 43 -10.43 -10.55 25.56
N VAL A 44 -10.75 -10.84 26.81
CA VAL A 44 -10.40 -12.12 27.48
C VAL A 44 -11.00 -13.31 26.71
N ARG A 45 -12.28 -13.22 26.35
CA ARG A 45 -12.94 -14.32 25.65
C ARG A 45 -12.40 -14.56 24.24
N ILE A 46 -12.08 -13.48 23.51
CA ILE A 46 -11.42 -13.57 22.20
C ILE A 46 -10.05 -14.24 22.36
N ALA A 47 -9.26 -13.84 23.36
CA ALA A 47 -7.95 -14.43 23.62
C ALA A 47 -8.03 -15.93 23.95
N GLU A 48 -9.03 -16.37 24.73
CA GLU A 48 -9.27 -17.79 25.00
C GLU A 48 -9.59 -18.58 23.72
N ILE A 49 -10.46 -18.05 22.87
CA ILE A 49 -10.83 -18.68 21.60
C ILE A 49 -9.59 -18.77 20.68
N ASP A 50 -8.81 -17.71 20.61
CA ASP A 50 -7.61 -17.67 19.78
C ASP A 50 -6.51 -18.63 20.27
N ASN A 51 -6.34 -18.74 21.58
CA ASN A 51 -5.40 -19.72 22.16
C ASN A 51 -5.83 -21.17 21.86
N ARG A 52 -7.13 -21.46 21.93
CA ARG A 52 -7.65 -22.77 21.51
C ARG A 52 -7.44 -23.02 20.02
N LEU A 53 -7.73 -22.05 19.16
CA LEU A 53 -7.50 -22.18 17.72
C LEU A 53 -6.01 -22.40 17.41
N ALA A 54 -5.11 -21.72 18.11
CA ALA A 54 -3.67 -21.92 17.94
C ALA A 54 -3.21 -23.31 18.37
N ALA A 55 -3.79 -23.87 19.43
CA ALA A 55 -3.47 -25.21 19.92
C ALA A 55 -4.06 -26.33 19.04
N GLU A 56 -5.32 -26.17 18.61
CA GLU A 56 -6.05 -27.19 17.85
C GLU A 56 -5.77 -27.12 16.34
N PHE A 57 -5.48 -25.91 15.81
CA PHE A 57 -5.29 -25.62 14.38
C PHE A 57 -4.12 -24.66 14.14
N PRO A 58 -2.85 -25.09 14.39
CA PRO A 58 -1.68 -24.19 14.33
C PRO A 58 -1.46 -23.56 12.96
N ASP A 59 -1.69 -24.30 11.87
CA ASP A 59 -1.54 -23.79 10.50
C ASP A 59 -2.56 -22.70 10.19
N TYR A 60 -3.81 -22.88 10.65
CA TYR A 60 -4.85 -21.86 10.51
C TYR A 60 -4.54 -20.61 11.34
N ALA A 61 -4.06 -20.79 12.57
CA ALA A 61 -3.70 -19.67 13.44
C ALA A 61 -2.53 -18.86 12.87
N ALA A 62 -1.53 -19.51 12.28
CA ALA A 62 -0.41 -18.86 11.61
C ALA A 62 -0.84 -18.01 10.42
N LEU A 63 -1.86 -18.45 9.66
CA LEU A 63 -2.43 -17.70 8.55
C LEU A 63 -3.38 -16.58 9.00
N ALA A 64 -4.22 -16.86 10.01
CA ALA A 64 -5.24 -15.91 10.47
C ALA A 64 -4.67 -14.77 11.32
N ARG A 65 -3.56 -15.02 12.01
CA ARG A 65 -2.85 -14.05 12.89
C ARG A 65 -1.35 -14.29 12.83
N PRO A 66 -0.68 -13.94 11.74
CA PRO A 66 0.76 -14.02 11.69
C PRO A 66 1.35 -13.12 12.79
N ALA A 67 2.24 -13.67 13.61
CA ALA A 67 3.01 -12.86 14.56
C ALA A 67 3.81 -11.82 13.79
N PRO A 68 3.90 -10.56 14.28
CA PRO A 68 4.76 -9.57 13.66
C PRO A 68 6.18 -10.10 13.54
N LEU A 69 6.73 -10.10 12.33
CA LEU A 69 8.12 -10.49 12.11
C LEU A 69 9.05 -9.40 12.62
N SER A 70 10.08 -9.80 13.37
CA SER A 70 11.17 -8.88 13.68
C SER A 70 12.04 -8.64 12.44
N LEU A 71 12.84 -7.56 12.46
CA LEU A 71 13.82 -7.32 11.40
C LEU A 71 14.79 -8.52 11.25
N ALA A 72 15.21 -9.10 12.36
CA ALA A 72 16.11 -10.26 12.35
C ALA A 72 15.48 -11.48 11.67
N ASP A 73 14.19 -11.75 11.93
CA ASP A 73 13.45 -12.84 11.27
C ASP A 73 13.33 -12.61 9.77
N ALA A 74 12.99 -11.38 9.36
CA ALA A 74 12.92 -11.00 7.95
C ALA A 74 14.28 -11.18 7.25
N GLN A 75 15.36 -10.71 7.87
CA GLN A 75 16.72 -10.87 7.35
C GLN A 75 17.16 -12.35 7.30
N ALA A 76 16.79 -13.15 8.29
CA ALA A 76 17.09 -14.58 8.30
C ALA A 76 16.41 -15.33 7.15
N ALA A 77 15.19 -14.93 6.79
CA ALA A 77 14.41 -15.52 5.70
C ALA A 77 14.91 -15.15 4.29
N LEU A 78 15.57 -13.99 4.12
CA LEU A 78 16.08 -13.53 2.84
C LEU A 78 17.33 -14.28 2.40
N ARG A 79 17.49 -14.50 1.10
CA ARG A 79 18.74 -14.96 0.48
C ARG A 79 19.69 -13.78 0.29
N ASP A 80 20.96 -14.06 0.01
CA ASP A 80 22.00 -13.03 -0.17
C ASP A 80 21.73 -12.16 -1.39
N ASP A 81 21.07 -12.71 -2.41
CA ASP A 81 20.70 -12.06 -3.65
C ASP A 81 19.28 -11.45 -3.62
N GLU A 82 18.63 -11.39 -2.47
CA GLU A 82 17.27 -10.83 -2.33
C GLU A 82 17.25 -9.50 -1.58
N ALA A 83 16.24 -8.69 -1.91
CA ALA A 83 15.88 -7.51 -1.15
C ALA A 83 14.35 -7.41 -1.02
N LEU A 84 13.86 -7.26 0.21
CA LEU A 84 12.46 -7.00 0.52
C LEU A 84 12.23 -5.50 0.56
N ILE A 85 11.25 -5.02 -0.20
CA ILE A 85 10.91 -3.60 -0.27
C ILE A 85 9.43 -3.42 0.07
N LEU A 86 9.16 -2.64 1.12
CA LEU A 86 7.80 -2.31 1.56
C LEU A 86 7.52 -0.85 1.25
N PHE A 87 6.31 -0.59 0.77
CA PHE A 87 5.81 0.76 0.51
C PHE A 87 4.60 1.05 1.39
N LEU A 88 4.53 2.28 1.90
CA LEU A 88 3.37 2.81 2.60
C LEU A 88 3.10 4.23 2.10
N ASP A 89 2.09 4.39 1.27
CA ASP A 89 1.65 5.69 0.76
C ASP A 89 0.66 6.35 1.71
N THR A 90 0.87 7.63 2.00
CA THR A 90 -0.02 8.43 2.84
C THR A 90 -0.64 9.58 2.05
N PRO A 91 -1.90 9.96 2.34
CA PRO A 91 -2.48 11.19 1.82
C PRO A 91 -1.92 12.41 2.58
N GLU A 92 -2.14 13.59 2.04
CA GLU A 92 -1.93 14.83 2.78
C GLU A 92 -2.85 14.85 4.02
N TRP A 93 -2.26 15.19 5.17
CA TRP A 93 -2.99 15.43 6.42
C TRP A 93 -2.38 16.67 7.10
N LYS A 94 -2.96 17.82 6.88
CA LYS A 94 -2.40 19.10 7.36
C LYS A 94 -2.03 19.07 8.85
N PRO A 95 -0.83 19.47 9.23
CA PRO A 95 0.23 20.09 8.39
C PRO A 95 1.16 19.10 7.65
N THR A 96 0.93 17.79 7.74
CA THR A 96 1.79 16.74 7.15
C THR A 96 1.50 16.60 5.66
N PRO A 97 2.50 16.73 4.78
CA PRO A 97 2.33 16.52 3.34
C PRO A 97 2.05 15.05 3.00
N GLU A 98 1.57 14.80 1.79
CA GLU A 98 1.52 13.45 1.23
C GLU A 98 2.94 12.89 1.03
N GLU A 99 3.17 11.63 1.38
CA GLU A 99 4.47 10.99 1.26
C GLU A 99 4.31 9.49 1.01
N THR A 100 5.37 8.85 0.52
CA THR A 100 5.51 7.39 0.56
C THR A 100 6.74 7.03 1.37
N PHE A 101 6.52 6.22 2.39
CA PHE A 101 7.58 5.60 3.17
C PHE A 101 8.00 4.31 2.49
N ILE A 102 9.31 4.11 2.36
CA ILE A 102 9.90 2.98 1.65
C ILE A 102 10.93 2.34 2.58
N TRP A 103 10.72 1.09 2.94
CA TRP A 103 11.69 0.29 3.69
C TRP A 103 12.33 -0.72 2.75
N VAL A 104 13.64 -0.81 2.77
CA VAL A 104 14.39 -1.86 2.09
C VAL A 104 15.15 -2.69 3.12
N VAL A 105 14.97 -4.00 3.06
CA VAL A 105 15.62 -4.97 3.92
C VAL A 105 16.40 -5.96 3.04
N THR A 106 17.68 -6.07 3.27
CA THR A 106 18.54 -7.10 2.70
C THR A 106 18.98 -8.07 3.79
N LYS A 107 19.68 -9.11 3.44
CA LYS A 107 20.25 -10.08 4.39
C LYS A 107 21.00 -9.42 5.56
N THR A 108 21.67 -8.30 5.31
CA THR A 108 22.61 -7.68 6.26
C THR A 108 22.31 -6.23 6.59
N GLN A 109 21.45 -5.57 5.83
CA GLN A 109 21.20 -4.13 5.97
C GLN A 109 19.70 -3.83 5.95
N MET A 110 19.34 -2.71 6.58
CA MET A 110 18.02 -2.11 6.48
C MET A 110 18.18 -0.61 6.31
N ARG A 111 17.40 -0.04 5.41
CA ARG A 111 17.27 1.41 5.23
C ARG A 111 15.81 1.76 5.05
N TRP A 112 15.41 2.93 5.51
CA TRP A 112 14.14 3.52 5.12
C TRP A 112 14.35 4.93 4.58
N VAL A 113 13.53 5.28 3.61
CA VAL A 113 13.58 6.59 2.93
C VAL A 113 12.16 7.09 2.71
N ARG A 114 12.03 8.37 2.36
CA ARG A 114 10.76 9.00 2.03
C ARG A 114 10.80 9.53 0.60
N SER A 115 9.71 9.30 -0.11
CA SER A 115 9.42 9.93 -1.39
C SER A 115 8.30 10.97 -1.21
N GLN A 116 8.42 12.10 -1.91
CA GLN A 116 7.37 13.12 -1.94
C GLN A 116 6.16 12.73 -2.80
N PHE A 117 6.20 11.57 -3.45
CA PHE A 117 5.08 10.98 -4.15
C PHE A 117 4.19 10.25 -3.14
N GLY A 118 3.18 10.92 -2.62
CA GLY A 118 2.19 10.31 -1.75
C GLY A 118 1.01 9.73 -2.52
N LYS A 119 -0.07 9.38 -1.80
CA LYS A 119 -1.21 8.66 -2.35
C LYS A 119 -1.85 9.33 -3.59
N PRO A 120 -2.16 10.64 -3.61
CA PRO A 120 -2.72 11.31 -4.78
C PRO A 120 -1.78 11.32 -5.99
N ALA A 121 -0.48 11.59 -5.76
CA ALA A 121 0.51 11.59 -6.82
C ALA A 121 0.66 10.19 -7.44
N LEU A 122 0.83 9.16 -6.61
CA LEU A 122 0.91 7.76 -7.06
C LEU A 122 -0.34 7.33 -7.83
N THR A 123 -1.53 7.71 -7.36
CA THR A 123 -2.79 7.42 -8.06
C THR A 123 -2.76 7.96 -9.50
N ARG A 124 -2.30 9.20 -9.68
CA ARG A 124 -2.20 9.85 -10.99
C ARG A 124 -1.14 9.19 -11.86
N GLU A 125 0.05 8.95 -11.31
CA GLU A 125 1.17 8.37 -12.08
C GLU A 125 0.90 6.94 -12.52
N VAL A 126 0.38 6.10 -11.62
CA VAL A 126 0.01 4.70 -11.94
C VAL A 126 -1.12 4.68 -12.97
N ALA A 127 -2.15 5.52 -12.82
CA ALA A 127 -3.23 5.60 -13.81
C ALA A 127 -2.72 6.01 -15.20
N ALA A 128 -1.79 6.97 -15.27
CA ALA A 128 -1.21 7.41 -16.54
C ALA A 128 -0.38 6.29 -17.20
N LEU A 129 0.46 5.57 -16.44
CA LEU A 129 1.23 4.44 -16.98
C LEU A 129 0.32 3.30 -17.45
N ARG A 130 -0.76 3.01 -16.72
CA ARG A 130 -1.74 2.00 -17.11
C ARG A 130 -2.43 2.32 -18.44
N CYS A 131 -2.63 3.58 -18.78
CA CYS A 131 -3.13 3.97 -20.09
C CYS A 131 -2.22 3.50 -21.24
N GLY A 132 -0.92 3.38 -21.01
CA GLY A 132 0.04 2.83 -21.97
C GLY A 132 0.11 1.29 -22.00
N LEU A 133 -0.56 0.59 -21.07
CA LEU A 133 -0.47 -0.86 -20.92
C LEU A 133 -1.77 -1.59 -21.25
N ASP A 134 -2.90 -0.94 -21.04
CA ASP A 134 -4.21 -1.56 -21.13
C ASP A 134 -5.10 -0.86 -22.17
N ALA A 135 -5.34 -1.54 -23.28
CA ALA A 135 -6.21 -1.04 -24.33
C ALA A 135 -7.65 -0.80 -23.89
N THR A 136 -8.13 -1.48 -22.84
CA THR A 136 -9.47 -1.29 -22.33
C THR A 136 -9.63 0.08 -21.67
N SER A 137 -8.53 0.66 -21.17
CA SER A 137 -8.50 2.02 -20.60
C SER A 137 -8.82 3.12 -21.63
N TRP A 138 -8.80 2.81 -22.94
CA TRP A 138 -9.12 3.73 -24.03
C TRP A 138 -10.55 3.59 -24.55
N ARG A 139 -11.43 2.92 -23.82
CA ARG A 139 -12.85 2.80 -24.16
C ARG A 139 -13.68 3.80 -23.38
N ASP A 140 -14.76 4.23 -23.98
CA ASP A 140 -15.77 5.10 -23.38
C ASP A 140 -15.17 6.31 -22.63
N GLU A 141 -15.56 6.52 -21.39
CA GLU A 141 -15.07 7.62 -20.54
C GLU A 141 -13.56 7.50 -20.24
N GLY A 142 -13.01 6.28 -20.24
CA GLY A 142 -11.59 6.03 -20.03
C GLY A 142 -10.70 6.69 -21.07
N ARG A 143 -11.19 6.82 -22.31
CA ARG A 143 -10.45 7.49 -23.40
C ARG A 143 -10.15 8.95 -23.08
N LEU A 144 -11.14 9.70 -22.59
CA LEU A 144 -10.96 11.09 -22.21
C LEU A 144 -10.00 11.23 -21.02
N ARG A 145 -10.15 10.35 -20.04
CA ARG A 145 -9.27 10.32 -18.86
C ARG A 145 -7.82 10.01 -19.23
N CYS A 146 -7.57 9.02 -20.09
CA CYS A 146 -6.21 8.71 -20.53
C CYS A 146 -5.61 9.82 -21.40
N ALA A 147 -6.39 10.42 -22.30
CA ALA A 147 -5.95 11.55 -23.10
C ALA A 147 -5.53 12.74 -22.20
N GLU A 148 -6.31 13.06 -21.18
CA GLU A 148 -5.99 14.10 -20.19
C GLU A 148 -4.71 13.77 -19.40
N LEU A 149 -4.61 12.55 -18.83
CA LEU A 149 -3.45 12.11 -18.04
C LEU A 149 -2.15 12.14 -18.84
N LEU A 150 -2.19 11.76 -20.11
CA LEU A 150 -1.04 11.73 -21.02
C LEU A 150 -0.85 13.01 -21.81
N LYS A 151 -1.74 14.01 -21.63
CA LYS A 151 -1.74 15.28 -22.37
C LYS A 151 -1.77 15.09 -23.89
N ILE A 152 -2.54 14.09 -24.35
CA ILE A 152 -2.76 13.78 -25.75
C ILE A 152 -4.04 14.49 -26.19
N ALA A 153 -4.01 15.19 -27.36
CA ALA A 153 -5.20 15.80 -27.92
C ALA A 153 -6.25 14.71 -28.23
N PRO A 154 -7.55 14.92 -27.93
CA PRO A 154 -8.59 13.90 -28.08
C PRO A 154 -8.70 13.29 -29.48
N ASP A 155 -8.39 14.06 -30.53
CA ASP A 155 -8.35 13.63 -31.93
C ASP A 155 -7.17 12.72 -32.25
N LYS A 156 -6.10 12.77 -31.43
CA LYS A 156 -4.90 11.91 -31.53
C LYS A 156 -4.93 10.73 -30.57
N ALA A 157 -5.98 10.58 -29.78
CA ALA A 157 -6.10 9.46 -28.85
C ALA A 157 -6.23 8.14 -29.61
N PRO A 158 -5.54 7.06 -29.15
CA PRO A 158 -5.56 5.77 -29.81
C PRO A 158 -6.98 5.28 -30.14
N ALA A 159 -7.15 4.74 -31.34
CA ALA A 159 -8.37 4.12 -31.79
C ALA A 159 -8.07 2.73 -32.37
N GLY A 160 -8.69 1.70 -31.79
CA GLY A 160 -8.54 0.32 -32.27
C GLY A 160 -7.22 -0.36 -31.86
N VAL A 161 -6.55 -1.03 -32.80
CA VAL A 161 -5.39 -1.90 -32.59
C VAL A 161 -4.03 -1.15 -32.69
N GLN A 162 -4.00 0.13 -32.44
CA GLN A 162 -2.77 0.94 -32.50
C GLN A 162 -1.90 0.66 -31.25
N PRO A 163 -0.55 0.82 -31.35
CA PRO A 163 0.31 0.81 -30.18
C PRO A 163 -0.14 1.85 -29.16
N LEU A 164 -0.20 1.45 -27.89
CA LEU A 164 -0.59 2.36 -26.82
C LEU A 164 0.55 3.33 -26.49
N PRO A 165 0.26 4.59 -26.16
CA PRO A 165 1.26 5.60 -25.84
C PRO A 165 1.81 5.35 -24.41
N PHE A 166 2.89 4.60 -24.28
CA PHE A 166 3.54 4.39 -23.00
C PHE A 166 4.55 5.52 -22.71
N ASP A 167 4.41 6.16 -21.57
CA ASP A 167 5.25 7.30 -21.17
C ASP A 167 6.51 6.84 -20.43
N LEU A 168 7.59 6.60 -21.19
CA LEU A 168 8.89 6.18 -20.65
C LEU A 168 9.51 7.20 -19.68
N THR A 169 9.31 8.50 -19.91
CA THR A 169 9.81 9.55 -19.03
C THR A 169 9.12 9.48 -17.67
N ARG A 170 7.83 9.29 -17.66
CA ARG A 170 7.04 9.11 -16.44
C ARG A 170 7.42 7.81 -15.71
N ALA A 171 7.62 6.72 -16.44
CA ALA A 171 8.06 5.44 -15.87
C ALA A 171 9.44 5.57 -15.21
N HIS A 172 10.37 6.32 -15.82
CA HIS A 172 11.67 6.61 -15.23
C HIS A 172 11.55 7.54 -14.00
N ALA A 173 10.75 8.59 -14.08
CA ALA A 173 10.54 9.50 -12.95
C ALA A 173 9.96 8.76 -11.73
N LEU A 174 8.99 7.86 -11.96
CA LEU A 174 8.44 7.03 -10.90
C LEU A 174 9.47 6.05 -10.34
N TYR A 175 10.29 5.42 -11.20
CA TYR A 175 11.41 4.59 -10.75
C TYR A 175 12.35 5.39 -9.82
N LYS A 176 12.77 6.55 -10.22
CA LYS A 176 13.67 7.40 -9.41
C LYS A 176 13.03 7.83 -8.10
N ALA A 177 11.72 8.10 -8.10
CA ALA A 177 10.99 8.49 -6.90
C ALA A 177 10.87 7.35 -5.88
N LEU A 178 10.69 6.10 -6.34
CA LEU A 178 10.48 4.92 -5.49
C LEU A 178 11.78 4.20 -5.14
N PHE A 179 12.75 4.13 -6.05
CA PHE A 179 13.93 3.29 -5.90
C PHE A 179 15.25 4.08 -5.87
N GLY A 180 15.27 5.33 -6.38
CA GLY A 180 16.50 6.09 -6.56
C GLY A 180 17.34 6.26 -5.29
N GLN A 181 16.71 6.37 -4.11
CA GLN A 181 17.41 6.53 -2.84
C GLN A 181 17.92 5.21 -2.23
N ILE A 182 17.51 4.07 -2.80
CA ILE A 182 17.86 2.74 -2.32
C ILE A 182 18.55 1.89 -3.41
N GLU A 183 18.85 2.48 -4.55
CA GLU A 183 19.37 1.81 -5.74
C GLU A 183 20.66 1.02 -5.45
N ASP A 184 21.53 1.56 -4.60
CA ASP A 184 22.76 0.91 -4.14
C ASP A 184 22.51 -0.41 -3.37
N LEU A 185 21.38 -0.54 -2.69
CA LEU A 185 21.03 -1.74 -1.93
C LEU A 185 20.31 -2.81 -2.76
N ILE A 186 19.73 -2.42 -3.89
CA ILE A 186 18.87 -3.31 -4.69
C ILE A 186 19.50 -3.72 -6.02
N GLN A 187 20.60 -3.09 -6.42
CA GLN A 187 21.27 -3.40 -7.68
C GLN A 187 21.71 -4.86 -7.74
N GLY A 188 21.31 -5.57 -8.80
CA GLY A 188 21.64 -6.99 -9.01
C GLY A 188 20.91 -7.96 -8.09
N LYS A 189 19.87 -7.52 -7.35
CA LYS A 189 19.10 -8.37 -6.46
C LYS A 189 17.73 -8.74 -7.05
N HIS A 190 17.21 -9.87 -6.59
CA HIS A 190 15.81 -10.22 -6.75
C HIS A 190 14.97 -9.44 -5.75
N LEU A 191 13.99 -8.69 -6.26
CA LEU A 191 13.18 -7.81 -5.42
C LEU A 191 11.88 -8.49 -5.00
N LEU A 192 11.66 -8.58 -3.71
CA LEU A 192 10.38 -8.96 -3.10
C LEU A 192 9.63 -7.68 -2.76
N LEU A 193 8.58 -7.34 -3.51
CA LEU A 193 7.88 -6.09 -3.38
C LEU A 193 6.58 -6.27 -2.59
N VAL A 194 6.38 -5.44 -1.58
CA VAL A 194 5.13 -5.32 -0.82
C VAL A 194 4.55 -3.92 -1.07
N PRO A 195 3.78 -3.76 -2.16
CA PRO A 195 3.19 -2.49 -2.52
C PRO A 195 1.99 -2.15 -1.64
N SER A 196 1.71 -0.85 -1.48
CA SER A 196 0.48 -0.33 -0.88
C SER A 196 -0.34 0.47 -1.89
N GLY A 197 -1.62 0.69 -1.57
CA GLY A 197 -2.51 1.57 -2.32
C GLY A 197 -2.49 1.30 -3.83
N GLN A 198 -2.29 2.35 -4.61
CA GLN A 198 -2.29 2.27 -6.08
C GLN A 198 -1.10 1.51 -6.66
N LEU A 199 0.00 1.40 -5.92
CA LEU A 199 1.16 0.62 -6.36
C LEU A 199 0.84 -0.87 -6.57
N THR A 200 -0.20 -1.40 -5.92
CA THR A 200 -0.68 -2.78 -6.15
C THR A 200 -1.20 -3.00 -7.58
N GLN A 201 -1.52 -1.93 -8.30
CA GLN A 201 -2.02 -1.98 -9.68
C GLN A 201 -0.92 -1.74 -10.71
N LEU A 202 0.31 -1.48 -10.28
CA LEU A 202 1.45 -1.22 -11.16
C LEU A 202 2.26 -2.51 -11.38
N PRO A 203 2.41 -3.00 -12.60
CA PRO A 203 3.42 -4.00 -12.92
C PRO A 203 4.80 -3.32 -12.85
N PHE A 204 5.56 -3.53 -11.78
CA PHE A 204 6.84 -2.84 -11.55
C PHE A 204 7.88 -3.07 -12.65
N GLN A 205 7.73 -4.12 -13.44
CA GLN A 205 8.60 -4.45 -14.58
C GLN A 205 8.56 -3.40 -15.70
N VAL A 206 7.54 -2.54 -15.72
CA VAL A 206 7.43 -1.47 -16.73
C VAL A 206 8.20 -0.20 -16.34
N LEU A 207 8.75 -0.16 -15.13
CA LEU A 207 9.53 0.98 -14.70
C LEU A 207 10.88 1.02 -15.39
N VAL A 208 11.30 2.22 -15.81
CA VAL A 208 12.50 2.46 -16.59
C VAL A 208 13.62 2.93 -15.69
N THR A 209 14.71 2.19 -15.62
CA THR A 209 15.84 2.47 -14.70
C THR A 209 16.77 3.57 -15.21
N ALA A 210 16.88 3.76 -16.55
CA ALA A 210 17.70 4.79 -17.17
C ALA A 210 16.82 5.88 -17.80
N ALA A 211 17.33 7.11 -17.85
CA ALA A 211 16.62 8.20 -18.51
C ALA A 211 16.42 7.88 -20.00
N PRO A 212 15.18 7.91 -20.53
CA PRO A 212 14.91 7.55 -21.91
C PRO A 212 15.49 8.59 -22.87
N THR A 213 15.98 8.12 -24.01
CA THR A 213 16.43 8.94 -25.13
C THR A 213 15.35 9.01 -26.21
N ARG A 214 15.50 9.92 -27.18
CA ARG A 214 14.56 9.99 -28.31
C ARG A 214 14.49 8.69 -29.10
N GLY A 215 15.59 7.93 -29.19
CA GLY A 215 15.63 6.64 -29.85
C GLY A 215 14.75 5.58 -29.19
N ASP A 216 14.61 5.63 -27.88
CA ASP A 216 13.80 4.65 -27.14
C ASP A 216 12.30 4.75 -27.48
N TYR A 217 11.82 5.97 -27.81
CA TYR A 217 10.43 6.20 -28.26
C TYR A 217 10.17 5.73 -29.70
N MET A 218 11.23 5.58 -30.48
CA MET A 218 11.13 5.15 -31.89
C MET A 218 11.12 3.64 -32.04
N SER A 219 11.55 2.91 -30.99
CA SER A 219 11.65 1.44 -30.97
C SER A 219 10.46 0.76 -30.28
N VAL A 220 9.50 1.56 -29.78
CA VAL A 220 8.28 1.08 -29.11
C VAL A 220 7.07 1.16 -30.11
#